data_ee07fa9a369ff677ab060e8cb6b2ff66
#
_entry.id   ee07fa9a369ff677ab060e8cb6b2ff66
#
_cell.length_a   1.000
_cell.length_b   1.000
_cell.length_c   1.000
_cell.angle_alpha   90.00
_cell.angle_beta   90.00
_cell.angle_gamma   90.00
#
_symmetry.space_group_name_H-M   'P 1'
#
loop_
_entity.id
_entity.type
_entity.pdbx_description
1 polymer ?
#
loop_
_entity_poly.entity_id
_entity_poly.type
_entity_poly.pdbx_seq_one_letter_code
_entity_poly.pdbx_strand_id
1 'polypeptide(L)'
;MPERSSRTYSSVKFALLIFRKLRAAGGIAAVKPPIVYFWVSIGNHGHEIIRNSSLRLKHMTDKKRQILVTSALPYANGAIHLGHMLEYIQTDIWARFQRSRGHECYFAWADDAHGTPIMLRARAEGRPPEEIIDMMNEEHKTDFRDFGISFDNYTSTHSEYNREIVEQIYNNLDQAGYIDRRYIEQLYDEEEGMFLPDRFIRGTCPKCKTEDQYGDSCESCGSTYTPTDLIDPRSAVTGSKPVMKESEHYFFRLSEFEQPLKDWMASGALQPEIKNKLQEWFIDGLRDWDISRDAPYFGSVSYTHL
;
A
#
# COMPACT_ATOMS: atom_id res chain seq x y z
N MET A 1 -14.46 -7.32 14.17
CA MET A 1 -13.02 -7.11 14.29
C MET A 1 -12.34 -8.30 13.63
N PRO A 2 -11.37 -8.16 12.85
CA PRO A 2 -10.61 -7.14 12.15
C PRO A 2 -10.35 -7.49 10.68
N GLU A 3 -10.50 -6.57 9.77
CA GLU A 3 -9.89 -6.72 8.42
C GLU A 3 -9.63 -5.35 7.80
N ARG A 4 -8.65 -4.61 8.34
CA ARG A 4 -8.21 -3.33 7.76
C ARG A 4 -6.79 -3.34 7.19
N SER A 5 -6.19 -4.51 6.96
CA SER A 5 -4.73 -4.52 6.67
C SER A 5 -4.32 -4.90 5.25
N SER A 6 -5.21 -5.25 4.33
CA SER A 6 -4.81 -5.88 3.07
C SER A 6 -4.34 -4.92 1.97
N ARG A 7 -4.72 -3.63 1.99
CA ARG A 7 -4.43 -2.69 0.87
C ARG A 7 -3.08 -1.97 0.95
N THR A 8 -2.57 -1.66 2.13
CA THR A 8 -1.25 -1.01 2.29
C THR A 8 -0.06 -1.94 1.99
N TYR A 9 -0.26 -3.24 2.06
CA TYR A 9 0.79 -4.24 1.80
C TYR A 9 1.22 -4.34 0.32
N SER A 10 0.39 -3.92 -0.61
CA SER A 10 0.65 -4.16 -2.04
C SER A 10 1.68 -3.19 -2.63
N SER A 11 1.65 -1.92 -2.27
CA SER A 11 2.46 -0.88 -2.92
C SER A 11 3.96 -1.00 -2.68
N VAL A 12 4.38 -1.33 -1.45
CA VAL A 12 5.82 -1.44 -1.12
C VAL A 12 6.45 -2.71 -1.70
N LYS A 13 5.69 -3.81 -1.79
CA LYS A 13 6.16 -5.07 -2.41
C LYS A 13 6.41 -4.91 -3.90
N PHE A 14 5.60 -4.09 -4.55
CA PHE A 14 5.68 -3.77 -5.95
C PHE A 14 7.00 -3.08 -6.31
N ALA A 15 7.39 -2.06 -5.57
CA ALA A 15 8.65 -1.33 -5.80
C ALA A 15 9.88 -2.24 -5.73
N LEU A 16 9.93 -3.19 -4.80
CA LEU A 16 11.09 -4.07 -4.61
C LEU A 16 11.27 -5.10 -5.72
N LEU A 17 10.19 -5.62 -6.25
CA LEU A 17 10.23 -6.62 -7.32
C LEU A 17 10.64 -6.01 -8.65
N ILE A 18 10.10 -4.83 -8.94
CA ILE A 18 10.43 -4.04 -10.12
C ILE A 18 11.92 -3.71 -10.12
N PHE A 19 12.48 -3.26 -8.99
CA PHE A 19 13.92 -2.95 -8.86
C PHE A 19 14.83 -4.13 -9.22
N ARG A 20 14.43 -5.35 -8.91
CA ARG A 20 15.24 -6.54 -9.20
C ARG A 20 15.23 -6.93 -10.68
N LYS A 21 14.10 -6.81 -11.38
CA LYS A 21 14.01 -7.11 -12.83
C LYS A 21 14.60 -5.99 -13.71
N LEU A 22 14.45 -4.74 -13.33
CA LEU A 22 15.10 -3.62 -13.99
C LEU A 22 16.64 -3.75 -13.94
N ARG A 23 17.18 -4.35 -12.87
CA ARG A 23 18.60 -4.69 -12.78
C ARG A 23 19.03 -5.80 -13.75
N ALA A 24 18.20 -6.80 -13.97
CA ALA A 24 18.45 -7.88 -14.90
C ALA A 24 18.39 -7.41 -16.37
N ALA A 25 17.63 -6.35 -16.64
CA ALA A 25 17.52 -5.71 -17.96
C ALA A 25 18.64 -4.69 -18.28
N GLY A 26 19.69 -4.59 -17.43
CA GLY A 26 20.87 -3.77 -17.72
C GLY A 26 20.75 -2.28 -17.41
N GLY A 27 19.68 -1.83 -16.76
CA GLY A 27 19.37 -0.40 -16.57
C GLY A 27 19.94 0.28 -15.31
N ILE A 28 20.56 -0.45 -14.36
CA ILE A 28 21.10 0.16 -13.13
C ILE A 28 22.42 -0.49 -12.75
N ALA A 29 23.47 0.31 -12.54
CA ALA A 29 24.79 -0.13 -12.11
C ALA A 29 24.75 -0.89 -10.78
N ALA A 30 25.66 -1.84 -10.62
CA ALA A 30 25.70 -2.87 -9.57
C ALA A 30 25.76 -2.32 -8.14
N VAL A 31 24.61 -1.96 -7.58
CA VAL A 31 24.43 -1.79 -6.12
C VAL A 31 23.94 -3.13 -5.57
N LYS A 32 24.63 -3.68 -4.55
CA LYS A 32 24.12 -4.86 -3.84
C LYS A 32 22.76 -4.52 -3.25
N PRO A 33 21.73 -5.38 -3.42
CA PRO A 33 20.38 -5.05 -2.95
C PRO A 33 20.39 -4.84 -1.43
N PRO A 34 19.78 -3.75 -0.92
CA PRO A 34 19.52 -3.60 0.49
C PRO A 34 18.61 -4.75 0.96
N ILE A 35 18.87 -5.29 2.14
CA ILE A 35 17.95 -6.22 2.76
C ILE A 35 16.82 -5.39 3.35
N VAL A 36 15.64 -5.53 2.79
CA VAL A 36 14.43 -4.85 3.27
C VAL A 36 13.77 -5.75 4.31
N TYR A 37 13.63 -5.25 5.51
CA TYR A 37 12.91 -5.92 6.59
C TYR A 37 11.53 -5.30 6.72
N PHE A 38 10.50 -6.13 6.58
CA PHE A 38 9.13 -5.74 6.93
C PHE A 38 8.88 -6.14 8.38
N TRP A 39 8.43 -5.21 9.18
CA TRP A 39 7.92 -5.49 10.51
C TRP A 39 6.40 -5.63 10.44
N VAL A 40 5.89 -6.76 10.90
CA VAL A 40 4.44 -6.99 11.05
C VAL A 40 4.19 -7.04 12.54
N SER A 41 3.27 -6.21 13.03
CA SER A 41 2.79 -6.28 14.39
C SER A 41 2.19 -7.65 14.65
N ILE A 42 2.81 -8.43 15.50
CA ILE A 42 2.25 -9.69 16.00
C ILE A 42 1.58 -9.38 17.33
N GLY A 43 0.26 -9.54 17.36
CA GLY A 43 -0.50 -9.55 18.60
C GLY A 43 -0.07 -10.68 19.52
N ASN A 44 0.07 -10.33 20.79
CA ASN A 44 0.13 -11.15 21.99
C ASN A 44 0.57 -12.61 21.85
N HIS A 45 1.83 -12.90 22.22
CA HIS A 45 2.15 -14.06 23.04
C HIS A 45 3.35 -13.76 23.96
N GLY A 46 3.07 -13.90 25.22
CA GLY A 46 3.78 -14.43 26.39
C GLY A 46 5.25 -14.09 26.58
N HIS A 47 5.48 -13.42 27.71
CA HIS A 47 6.75 -13.28 28.39
C HIS A 47 7.53 -14.60 28.51
N GLU A 48 8.69 -14.69 27.90
CA GLU A 48 9.78 -15.50 28.44
C GLU A 48 10.94 -14.59 28.89
N ILE A 49 11.03 -14.46 30.20
CA ILE A 49 12.17 -13.84 30.87
C ILE A 49 13.36 -14.77 30.69
N ILE A 50 14.31 -14.35 29.86
CA ILE A 50 15.61 -15.05 29.79
C ILE A 50 16.37 -14.84 31.09
N ARG A 51 16.28 -15.81 31.98
CA ARG A 51 17.28 -16.05 33.01
C ARG A 51 18.26 -17.10 32.46
N ASN A 52 19.40 -16.67 31.98
CA ASN A 52 20.68 -17.26 32.38
C ASN A 52 21.88 -16.52 31.80
N SER A 53 22.69 -16.08 32.73
CA SER A 53 23.97 -15.42 32.61
C SER A 53 25.07 -16.40 32.20
N SER A 54 25.54 -16.28 30.99
CA SER A 54 26.92 -16.40 30.55
C SER A 54 27.04 -15.91 29.11
N LEU A 55 26.80 -14.64 28.92
CA LEU A 55 27.15 -13.94 27.69
C LEU A 55 28.68 -13.88 27.62
N ARG A 56 29.31 -14.92 27.07
CA ARG A 56 30.54 -14.72 26.33
C ARG A 56 30.18 -13.77 25.19
N LEU A 57 30.60 -12.53 25.30
CA LEU A 57 30.73 -11.60 24.20
C LEU A 57 31.67 -12.26 23.17
N LYS A 58 31.17 -13.16 22.35
CA LYS A 58 31.74 -13.39 21.04
C LYS A 58 31.68 -12.04 20.36
N HIS A 59 32.84 -11.45 20.12
CA HIS A 59 32.99 -10.39 19.14
C HIS A 59 32.43 -10.97 17.80
N MET A 60 31.15 -10.79 17.58
CA MET A 60 30.57 -10.98 16.27
C MET A 60 31.12 -9.84 15.41
N THR A 61 32.12 -10.15 14.61
CA THR A 61 32.52 -9.31 13.48
C THR A 61 31.40 -9.36 12.44
N ASP A 62 30.22 -8.85 12.81
CA ASP A 62 29.15 -8.69 11.86
C ASP A 62 29.61 -7.67 10.83
N LYS A 63 29.72 -8.14 9.59
CA LYS A 63 30.04 -7.28 8.47
C LYS A 63 29.05 -6.12 8.45
N LYS A 64 29.54 -4.87 8.44
CA LYS A 64 28.71 -3.68 8.34
C LYS A 64 27.69 -3.85 7.20
N ARG A 65 26.41 -3.70 7.52
CA ARG A 65 25.30 -3.81 6.56
C ARG A 65 24.78 -2.42 6.22
N GLN A 66 24.29 -2.27 5.00
CA GLN A 66 23.42 -1.16 4.59
C GLN A 66 21.98 -1.65 4.69
N ILE A 67 21.17 -0.95 5.47
CA ILE A 67 19.79 -1.33 5.79
C ILE A 67 18.90 -0.14 5.47
N LEU A 68 17.88 -0.36 4.66
CA LEU A 68 16.77 0.56 4.48
C LEU A 68 15.57 0.00 5.24
N VAL A 69 15.02 0.81 6.13
CA VAL A 69 13.83 0.48 6.93
C VAL A 69 12.69 1.36 6.46
N THR A 70 11.53 0.75 6.30
CA THR A 70 10.27 1.43 6.06
C THR A 70 9.16 0.69 6.80
N SER A 71 8.04 1.35 7.04
CA SER A 71 6.86 0.81 7.70
C SER A 71 5.61 1.08 6.86
N ALA A 72 4.43 0.71 7.33
CA ALA A 72 3.20 1.04 6.61
C ALA A 72 2.99 2.55 6.61
N LEU A 73 2.78 3.15 5.43
CA LEU A 73 2.58 4.60 5.31
C LEU A 73 1.25 4.98 5.97
N PRO A 74 1.22 6.05 6.80
CA PRO A 74 -0.03 6.58 7.31
C PRO A 74 -0.82 7.21 6.18
N TYR A 75 -2.12 6.99 6.18
CA TYR A 75 -2.99 7.58 5.18
C TYR A 75 -3.31 9.03 5.55
N ALA A 76 -3.03 9.98 4.64
CA ALA A 76 -3.17 11.41 4.87
C ALA A 76 -4.65 11.90 4.91
N ASN A 77 -5.53 11.10 5.49
CA ASN A 77 -6.96 11.39 5.65
C ASN A 77 -7.38 11.56 7.11
N GLY A 78 -6.48 11.43 8.05
CA GLY A 78 -6.78 11.58 9.48
C GLY A 78 -5.56 11.51 10.37
N ALA A 79 -5.73 11.93 11.61
CA ALA A 79 -4.70 11.96 12.63
C ALA A 79 -4.08 10.57 12.92
N ILE A 80 -2.84 10.56 13.39
CA ILE A 80 -2.18 9.37 13.90
C ILE A 80 -2.90 8.88 15.16
N HIS A 81 -3.18 7.59 15.23
CA HIS A 81 -3.77 6.96 16.40
C HIS A 81 -2.80 5.95 17.04
N LEU A 82 -3.13 5.46 18.23
CA LEU A 82 -2.25 4.54 18.98
C LEU A 82 -1.84 3.29 18.20
N GLY A 83 -2.70 2.78 17.32
CA GLY A 83 -2.37 1.63 16.46
C GLY A 83 -1.26 1.94 15.47
N HIS A 84 -1.26 3.12 14.87
CA HIS A 84 -0.18 3.63 14.03
C HIS A 84 1.10 3.82 14.85
N MET A 85 0.97 4.52 15.98
CA MET A 85 2.11 4.89 16.82
C MET A 85 2.88 3.66 17.34
N LEU A 86 2.18 2.57 17.66
CA LEU A 86 2.81 1.33 18.09
C LEU A 86 3.79 0.80 17.05
N GLU A 87 3.39 0.73 15.79
CA GLU A 87 4.24 0.27 14.69
C GLU A 87 5.44 1.18 14.49
N TYR A 88 5.23 2.48 14.56
CA TYR A 88 6.26 3.49 14.28
C TYR A 88 7.31 3.58 15.35
N ILE A 89 6.92 3.52 16.63
CA ILE A 89 7.83 3.44 17.75
C ILE A 89 8.69 2.17 17.69
N GLN A 90 8.07 1.02 17.38
CA GLN A 90 8.79 -0.25 17.25
C GLN A 90 9.81 -0.20 16.12
N THR A 91 9.45 0.38 14.98
CA THR A 91 10.34 0.55 13.84
C THR A 91 11.52 1.47 14.16
N ASP A 92 11.27 2.59 14.82
CA ASP A 92 12.33 3.53 15.26
C ASP A 92 13.28 2.87 16.28
N ILE A 93 12.76 2.15 17.26
CA ILE A 93 13.59 1.39 18.23
C ILE A 93 14.49 0.39 17.50
N TRP A 94 13.94 -0.34 16.53
CA TRP A 94 14.72 -1.30 15.75
C TRP A 94 15.80 -0.60 14.90
N ALA A 95 15.47 0.50 14.23
CA ALA A 95 16.43 1.27 13.45
C ALA A 95 17.58 1.80 14.31
N ARG A 96 17.26 2.40 15.48
CA ARG A 96 18.26 2.85 16.46
C ARG A 96 19.15 1.70 16.96
N PHE A 97 18.56 0.54 17.21
CA PHE A 97 19.32 -0.65 17.61
C PHE A 97 20.30 -1.10 16.52
N GLN A 98 19.89 -1.10 15.25
CA GLN A 98 20.80 -1.46 14.15
C GLN A 98 21.96 -0.45 14.01
N ARG A 99 21.66 0.83 14.17
CA ARG A 99 22.69 1.90 14.16
C ARG A 99 23.66 1.72 15.32
N SER A 100 23.18 1.40 16.53
CA SER A 100 24.04 1.15 17.72
C SER A 100 24.95 -0.06 17.55
N ARG A 101 24.56 -1.02 16.70
CA ARG A 101 25.41 -2.16 16.30
C ARG A 101 26.45 -1.81 15.23
N GLY A 102 26.51 -0.57 14.77
CA GLY A 102 27.46 -0.11 13.76
C GLY A 102 27.01 -0.35 12.32
N HIS A 103 25.75 -0.72 12.09
CA HIS A 103 25.19 -0.82 10.74
C HIS A 103 24.82 0.57 10.19
N GLU A 104 24.86 0.71 8.89
CA GLU A 104 24.35 1.88 8.17
C GLU A 104 22.85 1.68 7.91
N CYS A 105 22.03 2.29 8.75
CA CYS A 105 20.59 2.05 8.76
C CYS A 105 19.85 3.35 8.51
N TYR A 106 19.12 3.40 7.39
CA TYR A 106 18.28 4.52 6.96
C TYR A 106 16.82 4.18 7.23
N PHE A 107 16.12 5.08 7.91
CA PHE A 107 14.68 4.98 8.14
C PHE A 107 13.97 6.04 7.30
N ALA A 108 13.42 5.61 6.17
CA ALA A 108 12.72 6.47 5.22
C ALA A 108 11.22 6.20 5.24
N TRP A 109 10.43 7.27 5.22
CA TRP A 109 8.99 7.18 5.30
C TRP A 109 8.26 8.30 4.57
N ALA A 110 6.92 8.14 4.40
CA ALA A 110 6.06 9.11 3.74
C ALA A 110 4.61 8.96 4.19
N ASP A 111 3.80 9.99 3.96
CA ASP A 111 2.34 9.85 3.97
C ASP A 111 1.85 9.20 2.67
N ASP A 112 0.84 8.34 2.77
CA ASP A 112 0.03 7.89 1.65
C ASP A 112 -1.05 8.96 1.38
N ALA A 113 -0.84 9.78 0.35
CA ALA A 113 -1.52 11.06 0.17
C ALA A 113 -2.53 11.07 -0.99
N HIS A 114 -2.91 9.92 -1.55
CA HIS A 114 -3.79 9.86 -2.70
C HIS A 114 -5.08 9.07 -2.43
N GLY A 115 -6.09 9.32 -3.25
CA GLY A 115 -7.28 8.48 -3.30
C GLY A 115 -8.59 9.17 -2.94
N THR A 116 -9.64 8.45 -3.20
CA THR A 116 -11.04 8.86 -3.06
C THR A 116 -11.42 9.39 -1.66
N PRO A 117 -11.01 8.78 -0.53
CA PRO A 117 -11.37 9.30 0.79
C PRO A 117 -10.84 10.71 1.07
N ILE A 118 -9.66 11.06 0.52
CA ILE A 118 -9.11 12.41 0.64
C ILE A 118 -9.96 13.40 -0.17
N MET A 119 -10.37 13.03 -1.38
CA MET A 119 -11.28 13.85 -2.20
C MET A 119 -12.60 14.11 -1.49
N LEU A 120 -13.20 13.07 -0.87
CA LEU A 120 -14.44 13.21 -0.13
C LEU A 120 -14.32 14.16 1.05
N ARG A 121 -13.25 14.03 1.82
CA ARG A 121 -12.95 14.92 2.94
C ARG A 121 -12.77 16.35 2.44
N ALA A 122 -11.97 16.56 1.41
CA ALA A 122 -11.73 17.86 0.79
C ALA A 122 -13.04 18.52 0.36
N ARG A 123 -13.92 17.76 -0.34
CA ARG A 123 -15.25 18.21 -0.74
C ARG A 123 -16.14 18.57 0.45
N ALA A 124 -16.16 17.74 1.48
CA ALA A 124 -16.95 17.98 2.69
C ALA A 124 -16.47 19.21 3.48
N GLU A 125 -15.16 19.47 3.49
CA GLU A 125 -14.56 20.63 4.14
C GLU A 125 -14.53 21.89 3.26
N GLY A 126 -14.89 21.78 1.96
CA GLY A 126 -14.83 22.87 0.98
C GLY A 126 -13.40 23.37 0.72
N ARG A 127 -12.42 22.49 0.76
CA ARG A 127 -10.98 22.77 0.60
C ARG A 127 -10.40 21.98 -0.57
N PRO A 128 -9.30 22.44 -1.20
CA PRO A 128 -8.53 21.61 -2.14
C PRO A 128 -7.96 20.36 -1.44
N PRO A 129 -7.88 19.20 -2.11
CA PRO A 129 -7.26 17.99 -1.56
C PRO A 129 -5.80 18.21 -1.11
N GLU A 130 -5.06 19.05 -1.82
CA GLU A 130 -3.66 19.41 -1.51
C GLU A 130 -3.55 20.05 -0.12
N GLU A 131 -4.47 20.93 0.24
CA GLU A 131 -4.48 21.55 1.57
C GLU A 131 -4.74 20.53 2.67
N ILE A 132 -5.58 19.52 2.42
CA ILE A 132 -5.86 18.45 3.38
C ILE A 132 -4.61 17.62 3.62
N ILE A 133 -3.92 17.19 2.57
CA ILE A 133 -2.73 16.35 2.72
C ILE A 133 -1.56 17.10 3.32
N ASP A 134 -1.39 18.39 3.00
CA ASP A 134 -0.35 19.24 3.59
C ASP A 134 -0.59 19.42 5.09
N MET A 135 -1.83 19.70 5.49
CA MET A 135 -2.22 19.81 6.89
C MET A 135 -1.95 18.50 7.65
N MET A 136 -2.32 17.36 7.08
CA MET A 136 -2.06 16.05 7.69
C MET A 136 -0.57 15.74 7.78
N ASN A 137 0.21 16.08 6.76
CA ASN A 137 1.66 15.86 6.76
C ASN A 137 2.34 16.62 7.91
N GLU A 138 1.96 17.88 8.16
CA GLU A 138 2.51 18.68 9.26
C GLU A 138 2.03 18.18 10.64
N GLU A 139 0.78 17.72 10.75
CA GLU A 139 0.26 17.11 11.97
C GLU A 139 1.02 15.81 12.28
N HIS A 140 1.16 14.91 11.30
CA HIS A 140 1.89 13.65 11.45
C HIS A 140 3.35 13.86 11.86
N LYS A 141 4.05 14.80 11.21
CA LYS A 141 5.42 15.17 11.58
C LYS A 141 5.54 15.67 13.01
N THR A 142 4.53 16.42 13.47
CA THR A 142 4.49 16.92 14.83
C THR A 142 4.30 15.78 15.82
N ASP A 143 3.35 14.92 15.57
CA ASP A 143 3.10 13.74 16.41
C ASP A 143 4.34 12.84 16.51
N PHE A 144 4.99 12.53 15.40
CA PHE A 144 6.20 11.71 15.40
C PHE A 144 7.35 12.37 16.16
N ARG A 145 7.54 13.68 16.00
CA ARG A 145 8.55 14.42 16.76
C ARG A 145 8.27 14.38 18.25
N ASP A 146 7.03 14.56 18.67
CA ASP A 146 6.62 14.60 20.06
C ASP A 146 6.79 13.23 20.75
N PHE A 147 6.67 12.14 19.98
CA PHE A 147 7.00 10.79 20.43
C PHE A 147 8.48 10.40 20.23
N GLY A 148 9.33 11.32 19.77
CA GLY A 148 10.75 11.12 19.62
C GLY A 148 11.14 10.16 18.48
N ILE A 149 10.25 9.91 17.53
CA ILE A 149 10.53 9.12 16.34
C ILE A 149 11.38 9.92 15.38
N SER A 150 12.49 9.37 14.91
CA SER A 150 13.41 10.07 14.01
C SER A 150 13.60 9.35 12.69
N PHE A 151 13.11 9.97 11.65
CA PHE A 151 13.33 9.55 10.28
C PHE A 151 14.59 10.18 9.70
N ASP A 152 15.27 9.48 8.79
CA ASP A 152 16.29 10.10 7.94
C ASP A 152 15.63 10.88 6.80
N ASN A 153 14.47 10.42 6.35
CA ASN A 153 13.62 11.14 5.39
C ASN A 153 12.15 10.87 5.67
N TYR A 154 11.34 11.92 5.71
CA TYR A 154 9.88 11.85 5.76
C TYR A 154 9.30 12.79 4.68
N THR A 155 8.52 12.23 3.76
CA THR A 155 7.98 12.94 2.60
C THR A 155 6.50 12.61 2.39
N SER A 156 5.99 12.75 1.18
CA SER A 156 4.63 12.42 0.78
C SER A 156 4.66 11.66 -0.56
N THR A 157 3.73 10.75 -0.76
CA THR A 157 3.52 10.13 -2.07
C THR A 157 3.06 11.13 -3.14
N HIS A 158 2.58 12.32 -2.73
CA HIS A 158 2.23 13.45 -3.61
C HIS A 158 3.42 14.34 -3.99
N SER A 159 4.65 14.00 -3.56
CA SER A 159 5.83 14.78 -3.91
C SER A 159 6.20 14.64 -5.39
N GLU A 160 6.71 15.72 -5.98
CA GLU A 160 7.20 15.75 -7.36
C GLU A 160 8.24 14.65 -7.63
N TYR A 161 9.17 14.45 -6.69
CA TYR A 161 10.17 13.41 -6.79
C TYR A 161 9.55 11.99 -6.86
N ASN A 162 8.50 11.74 -6.07
CA ASN A 162 7.79 10.47 -6.14
C ASN A 162 7.08 10.30 -7.49
N ARG A 163 6.50 11.37 -8.03
CA ARG A 163 5.86 11.38 -9.34
C ARG A 163 6.84 10.99 -10.44
N GLU A 164 8.01 11.62 -10.48
CA GLU A 164 9.06 11.30 -11.46
C GLU A 164 9.49 9.83 -11.42
N ILE A 165 9.65 9.27 -10.21
CA ILE A 165 10.03 7.86 -10.03
C ILE A 165 8.91 6.92 -10.48
N VAL A 166 7.65 7.24 -10.16
CA VAL A 166 6.49 6.43 -10.59
C VAL A 166 6.37 6.42 -12.11
N GLU A 167 6.50 7.58 -12.75
CA GLU A 167 6.49 7.69 -14.21
C GLU A 167 7.63 6.89 -14.85
N GLN A 168 8.84 6.98 -14.30
CA GLN A 168 9.97 6.19 -14.79
C GLN A 168 9.72 4.67 -14.65
N ILE A 169 9.15 4.23 -13.53
CA ILE A 169 8.83 2.81 -13.30
C ILE A 169 7.77 2.35 -14.31
N TYR A 170 6.71 3.15 -14.50
CA TYR A 170 5.66 2.85 -15.44
C TYR A 170 6.22 2.71 -16.87
N ASN A 171 6.96 3.71 -17.34
CA ASN A 171 7.54 3.70 -18.69
C ASN A 171 8.46 2.48 -18.93
N ASN A 172 9.26 2.11 -17.93
CA ASN A 172 10.12 0.93 -18.02
C ASN A 172 9.32 -0.38 -18.11
N LEU A 173 8.20 -0.47 -17.38
CA LEU A 173 7.32 -1.64 -17.42
C LEU A 173 6.56 -1.74 -18.74
N ASP A 174 6.07 -0.62 -19.26
CA ASP A 174 5.37 -0.55 -20.53
C ASP A 174 6.31 -0.93 -21.70
N GLN A 175 7.50 -0.35 -21.75
CA GLN A 175 8.54 -0.70 -22.72
C GLN A 175 8.96 -2.18 -22.66
N ALA A 176 8.93 -2.77 -21.46
CA ALA A 176 9.23 -4.18 -21.27
C ALA A 176 8.04 -5.11 -21.58
N GLY A 177 6.88 -4.57 -21.94
CA GLY A 177 5.68 -5.32 -22.30
C GLY A 177 4.92 -5.88 -21.09
N TYR A 178 5.11 -5.32 -19.91
CA TYR A 178 4.41 -5.75 -18.69
C TYR A 178 3.16 -4.94 -18.37
N ILE A 179 2.79 -4.00 -19.23
CA ILE A 179 1.51 -3.25 -19.12
C ILE A 179 0.59 -3.72 -20.25
N ASP A 180 -0.63 -4.07 -19.88
CA ASP A 180 -1.69 -4.45 -20.79
C ASP A 180 -2.83 -3.42 -20.73
N ARG A 181 -3.58 -3.25 -21.83
CA ARG A 181 -4.69 -2.32 -21.94
C ARG A 181 -5.96 -3.08 -22.22
N ARG A 182 -6.99 -2.85 -21.41
CA ARG A 182 -8.29 -3.54 -21.53
C ARG A 182 -9.42 -2.57 -21.29
N TYR A 183 -10.51 -2.75 -22.02
CA TYR A 183 -11.78 -2.12 -21.68
C TYR A 183 -12.46 -2.93 -20.58
N ILE A 184 -12.91 -2.25 -19.55
CA ILE A 184 -13.72 -2.83 -18.47
C ILE A 184 -15.02 -2.08 -18.31
N GLU A 185 -16.07 -2.79 -17.92
CA GLU A 185 -17.36 -2.17 -17.59
C GLU A 185 -17.38 -1.80 -16.10
N GLN A 186 -17.79 -0.56 -15.81
CA GLN A 186 -17.90 -0.05 -14.45
C GLN A 186 -19.21 0.73 -14.29
N LEU A 187 -19.64 0.85 -13.03
CA LEU A 187 -20.77 1.67 -12.68
C LEU A 187 -20.41 3.16 -12.77
N TYR A 188 -21.25 3.92 -13.47
CA TYR A 188 -21.07 5.34 -13.74
C TYR A 188 -22.30 6.12 -13.25
N ASP A 189 -22.06 7.20 -12.53
CA ASP A 189 -23.08 8.15 -12.10
C ASP A 189 -23.20 9.25 -13.16
N GLU A 190 -24.34 9.28 -13.86
CA GLU A 190 -24.57 10.28 -14.92
C GLU A 190 -24.84 11.68 -14.34
N GLU A 191 -25.38 11.79 -13.13
CA GLU A 191 -25.65 13.08 -12.48
C GLU A 191 -24.37 13.74 -11.99
N GLU A 192 -23.45 12.98 -11.41
CA GLU A 192 -22.13 13.48 -10.96
C GLU A 192 -21.11 13.50 -12.12
N GLY A 193 -21.35 12.75 -13.20
CA GLY A 193 -20.45 12.65 -14.33
C GLY A 193 -19.17 11.86 -14.03
N MET A 194 -19.24 10.83 -13.18
CA MET A 194 -18.05 10.09 -12.74
C MET A 194 -18.27 8.57 -12.64
N PHE A 195 -17.21 7.81 -12.85
CA PHE A 195 -17.16 6.40 -12.49
C PHE A 195 -17.17 6.25 -10.97
N LEU A 196 -17.90 5.23 -10.49
CA LEU A 196 -18.07 5.00 -9.06
C LEU A 196 -17.08 3.95 -8.53
N PRO A 197 -16.08 4.33 -7.74
CA PRO A 197 -15.30 3.38 -6.96
C PRO A 197 -16.19 2.57 -6.02
N ASP A 198 -15.77 1.37 -5.63
CA ASP A 198 -16.53 0.44 -4.81
C ASP A 198 -17.21 1.09 -3.59
N ARG A 199 -16.51 2.04 -2.94
CA ARG A 199 -16.98 2.76 -1.75
C ARG A 199 -17.98 3.88 -2.04
N PHE A 200 -18.15 4.23 -3.30
CA PHE A 200 -19.19 5.16 -3.75
C PHE A 200 -20.46 4.47 -4.22
N ILE A 201 -20.54 3.16 -4.07
CA ILE A 201 -21.69 2.36 -4.43
C ILE A 201 -22.29 1.77 -3.16
N ARG A 202 -23.59 1.93 -3.03
CA ARG A 202 -24.40 1.33 -1.97
C ARG A 202 -25.49 0.47 -2.60
N GLY A 203 -25.82 -0.63 -1.93
CA GLY A 203 -26.89 -1.51 -2.37
C GLY A 203 -27.16 -2.63 -1.38
N THR A 204 -28.00 -3.57 -1.78
CA THR A 204 -28.35 -4.71 -0.93
C THR A 204 -27.40 -5.87 -1.19
N CYS A 205 -26.86 -6.46 -0.12
CA CYS A 205 -25.96 -7.61 -0.20
C CYS A 205 -26.60 -8.79 -0.96
N PRO A 206 -25.92 -9.36 -1.97
CA PRO A 206 -26.48 -10.47 -2.73
C PRO A 206 -26.66 -11.76 -1.89
N LYS A 207 -25.85 -11.90 -0.81
CA LYS A 207 -25.87 -13.11 0.03
C LYS A 207 -26.86 -13.03 1.20
N CYS A 208 -26.68 -12.07 2.09
CA CYS A 208 -27.50 -11.99 3.31
C CYS A 208 -28.68 -11.02 3.22
N LYS A 209 -28.83 -10.31 2.11
CA LYS A 209 -29.91 -9.33 1.84
C LYS A 209 -29.94 -8.13 2.80
N THR A 210 -28.87 -7.87 3.53
CA THR A 210 -28.74 -6.64 4.30
C THR A 210 -28.63 -5.45 3.35
N GLU A 211 -29.44 -4.45 3.57
CA GLU A 211 -29.47 -3.20 2.80
C GLU A 211 -28.26 -2.31 3.12
N ASP A 212 -28.01 -1.31 2.28
CA ASP A 212 -27.00 -0.24 2.45
C ASP A 212 -25.58 -0.76 2.67
N GLN A 213 -25.18 -1.76 1.89
CA GLN A 213 -23.82 -2.30 1.91
C GLN A 213 -22.95 -1.67 0.82
N TYR A 214 -21.63 -1.61 1.06
CA TYR A 214 -20.66 -1.11 0.07
C TYR A 214 -20.47 -2.05 -1.11
N GLY A 215 -19.91 -1.53 -2.22
CA GLY A 215 -19.73 -2.27 -3.46
C GLY A 215 -18.66 -3.37 -3.42
N ASP A 216 -17.85 -3.46 -2.39
CA ASP A 216 -16.75 -4.42 -2.26
C ASP A 216 -17.00 -5.51 -1.21
N SER A 217 -17.82 -5.23 -0.20
CA SER A 217 -18.01 -6.17 0.92
C SER A 217 -19.23 -5.85 1.76
N CYS A 218 -19.79 -6.87 2.38
CA CYS A 218 -20.89 -6.75 3.32
C CYS A 218 -20.38 -6.61 4.75
N GLU A 219 -20.72 -5.52 5.41
CA GLU A 219 -20.34 -5.30 6.82
C GLU A 219 -21.10 -6.23 7.79
N SER A 220 -22.25 -6.77 7.36
CA SER A 220 -23.07 -7.66 8.18
C SER A 220 -22.61 -9.12 8.15
N CYS A 221 -22.34 -9.70 6.96
CA CYS A 221 -21.99 -11.10 6.83
C CYS A 221 -20.53 -11.36 6.40
N GLY A 222 -19.73 -10.31 6.17
CA GLY A 222 -18.32 -10.39 5.81
C GLY A 222 -18.05 -10.91 4.39
N SER A 223 -19.07 -11.13 3.56
CA SER A 223 -18.86 -11.61 2.20
C SER A 223 -18.34 -10.51 1.28
N THR A 224 -17.41 -10.88 0.40
CA THR A 224 -16.91 -10.04 -0.68
C THR A 224 -17.66 -10.32 -1.98
N TYR A 225 -17.79 -9.30 -2.82
CA TYR A 225 -18.44 -9.34 -4.13
C TYR A 225 -17.97 -8.16 -4.98
N THR A 226 -18.38 -8.09 -6.23
CA THR A 226 -18.15 -6.93 -7.09
C THR A 226 -19.32 -5.94 -6.97
N PRO A 227 -19.12 -4.65 -7.27
CA PRO A 227 -20.22 -3.66 -7.26
C PRO A 227 -21.43 -4.05 -8.09
N THR A 228 -21.20 -4.76 -9.19
CA THR A 228 -22.24 -5.24 -10.10
C THR A 228 -23.08 -6.39 -9.54
N ASP A 229 -22.61 -7.06 -8.49
CA ASP A 229 -23.35 -8.12 -7.82
C ASP A 229 -24.38 -7.60 -6.81
N LEU A 230 -24.26 -6.32 -6.42
CA LEU A 230 -25.23 -5.71 -5.50
C LEU A 230 -26.63 -5.68 -6.09
N ILE A 231 -27.63 -5.90 -5.26
CA ILE A 231 -29.02 -5.71 -5.60
C ILE A 231 -29.36 -4.23 -5.44
N ASP A 232 -29.99 -3.65 -6.44
CA ASP A 232 -30.36 -2.23 -6.49
C ASP A 232 -29.20 -1.28 -6.12
N PRO A 233 -28.08 -1.32 -6.87
CA PRO A 233 -26.95 -0.43 -6.61
C PRO A 233 -27.34 1.04 -6.83
N ARG A 234 -26.85 1.91 -5.94
CA ARG A 234 -27.05 3.38 -5.98
C ARG A 234 -25.72 4.08 -5.76
N SER A 235 -25.60 5.25 -6.39
CA SER A 235 -24.52 6.17 -6.06
C SER A 235 -24.62 6.64 -4.61
N ALA A 236 -23.54 6.52 -3.86
CA ALA A 236 -23.46 7.10 -2.51
C ALA A 236 -23.29 8.63 -2.54
N VAL A 237 -23.07 9.22 -3.72
CA VAL A 237 -22.88 10.65 -3.92
C VAL A 237 -24.20 11.33 -4.21
N THR A 238 -24.94 10.86 -5.21
CA THR A 238 -26.19 11.47 -5.69
C THR A 238 -27.44 10.72 -5.26
N GLY A 239 -27.30 9.42 -4.89
CA GLY A 239 -28.44 8.52 -4.67
C GLY A 239 -29.04 7.96 -5.96
N SER A 240 -28.57 8.39 -7.12
CA SER A 240 -29.06 7.95 -8.43
C SER A 240 -28.73 6.49 -8.70
N LYS A 241 -29.45 5.88 -9.63
CA LYS A 241 -29.15 4.54 -10.12
C LYS A 241 -28.03 4.65 -11.15
N PRO A 242 -26.84 4.04 -10.91
CA PRO A 242 -25.74 4.11 -11.85
C PRO A 242 -26.01 3.27 -13.12
N VAL A 243 -25.36 3.65 -14.21
CA VAL A 243 -25.37 2.92 -15.49
C VAL A 243 -24.04 2.23 -15.71
N MET A 244 -24.04 1.16 -16.53
CA MET A 244 -22.79 0.53 -16.97
C MET A 244 -22.14 1.37 -18.08
N LYS A 245 -20.85 1.62 -17.97
CA LYS A 245 -20.06 2.34 -18.96
C LYS A 245 -18.69 1.71 -19.09
N GLU A 246 -18.17 1.62 -20.30
CA GLU A 246 -16.82 1.12 -20.57
C GLU A 246 -15.77 2.21 -20.27
N SER A 247 -14.64 1.77 -19.72
CA SER A 247 -13.43 2.57 -19.55
C SER A 247 -12.20 1.77 -19.93
N GLU A 248 -11.21 2.43 -20.54
CA GLU A 248 -9.92 1.80 -20.84
C GLU A 248 -9.06 1.80 -19.60
N HIS A 249 -8.63 0.60 -19.18
CA HIS A 249 -7.77 0.41 -18.00
C HIS A 249 -6.43 -0.23 -18.35
N TYR A 250 -5.44 0.09 -17.54
CA TYR A 250 -4.08 -0.42 -17.66
C TYR A 250 -3.83 -1.44 -16.57
N PHE A 251 -3.33 -2.60 -16.97
CA PHE A 251 -3.09 -3.73 -16.09
C PHE A 251 -1.61 -4.08 -16.06
N PHE A 252 -1.06 -4.14 -14.86
CA PHE A 252 0.25 -4.73 -14.68
C PHE A 252 0.14 -6.25 -14.71
N ARG A 253 0.88 -6.90 -15.59
CA ARG A 253 0.91 -8.36 -15.76
C ARG A 253 1.58 -9.06 -14.58
N LEU A 254 0.96 -8.99 -13.39
CA LEU A 254 1.47 -9.60 -12.17
C LEU A 254 1.59 -11.12 -12.29
N SER A 255 0.74 -11.76 -13.08
CA SER A 255 0.77 -13.19 -13.37
C SER A 255 2.13 -13.67 -13.91
N GLU A 256 2.82 -12.86 -14.70
CA GLU A 256 4.15 -13.18 -15.23
C GLU A 256 5.27 -13.15 -14.18
N PHE A 257 4.99 -12.62 -12.99
CA PHE A 257 5.94 -12.53 -11.89
C PHE A 257 5.76 -13.65 -10.84
N GLU A 258 4.87 -14.60 -11.09
CA GLU A 258 4.56 -15.66 -10.13
C GLU A 258 5.81 -16.49 -9.77
N GLN A 259 6.55 -16.99 -10.75
CA GLN A 259 7.75 -17.78 -10.48
C GLN A 259 8.87 -16.97 -9.82
N PRO A 260 9.24 -15.77 -10.29
CA PRO A 260 10.18 -14.90 -9.56
C PRO A 260 9.79 -14.61 -8.12
N LEU A 261 8.50 -14.47 -7.82
CA LEU A 261 7.99 -14.26 -6.47
C LEU A 261 8.14 -15.51 -5.60
N LYS A 262 7.80 -16.68 -6.14
CA LYS A 262 7.98 -17.98 -5.47
C LYS A 262 9.45 -18.22 -5.12
N ASP A 263 10.37 -17.96 -6.06
CA ASP A 263 11.81 -18.11 -5.84
C ASP A 263 12.31 -17.15 -4.76
N TRP A 264 11.86 -15.91 -4.78
CA TRP A 264 12.18 -14.94 -3.73
C TRP A 264 11.67 -15.37 -2.36
N MET A 265 10.44 -15.86 -2.26
CA MET A 265 9.86 -16.37 -1.01
C MET A 265 10.61 -17.61 -0.49
N ALA A 266 11.18 -18.42 -1.40
CA ALA A 266 11.97 -19.57 -1.04
C ALA A 266 13.39 -19.22 -0.55
N SER A 267 13.88 -18.00 -0.83
CA SER A 267 15.27 -17.58 -0.52
C SER A 267 15.57 -17.36 0.97
N GLY A 268 14.60 -17.53 1.87
CA GLY A 268 14.74 -17.23 3.30
C GLY A 268 14.71 -15.73 3.64
N ALA A 269 14.30 -14.86 2.69
CA ALA A 269 14.20 -13.42 2.90
C ALA A 269 13.00 -13.01 3.77
N LEU A 270 12.06 -13.93 4.00
CA LEU A 270 10.82 -13.67 4.73
C LEU A 270 10.73 -14.48 6.01
N GLN A 271 10.08 -13.92 7.01
CA GLN A 271 9.66 -14.66 8.20
C GLN A 271 8.66 -15.76 7.80
N PRO A 272 8.66 -16.92 8.48
CA PRO A 272 7.78 -18.05 8.13
C PRO A 272 6.29 -17.68 8.07
N GLU A 273 5.80 -16.87 9.00
CA GLU A 273 4.42 -16.45 9.11
C GLU A 273 4.00 -15.62 7.88
N ILE A 274 4.87 -14.69 7.47
CA ILE A 274 4.65 -13.85 6.27
C ILE A 274 4.67 -14.70 5.00
N LYS A 275 5.63 -15.65 4.92
CA LYS A 275 5.72 -16.56 3.78
C LYS A 275 4.45 -17.39 3.65
N ASN A 276 3.95 -17.98 4.76
CA ASN A 276 2.74 -18.78 4.78
C ASN A 276 1.52 -17.96 4.32
N LYS A 277 1.38 -16.73 4.83
CA LYS A 277 0.27 -15.87 4.41
C LYS A 277 0.35 -15.50 2.93
N LEU A 278 1.54 -15.23 2.40
CA LEU A 278 1.70 -14.92 0.98
C LEU A 278 1.42 -16.13 0.07
N GLN A 279 1.65 -17.36 0.54
CA GLN A 279 1.36 -18.56 -0.23
C GLN A 279 -0.11 -18.68 -0.61
N GLU A 280 -1.02 -18.18 0.21
CA GLU A 280 -2.46 -18.20 -0.08
C GLU A 280 -2.80 -17.51 -1.42
N TRP A 281 -2.06 -16.46 -1.80
CA TRP A 281 -2.28 -15.74 -3.05
C TRP A 281 -1.91 -16.52 -4.31
N PHE A 282 -1.11 -17.59 -4.16
CA PHE A 282 -0.68 -18.43 -5.28
C PHE A 282 -1.56 -19.66 -5.47
N ILE A 283 -2.53 -19.90 -4.59
CA ILE A 283 -3.44 -21.06 -4.68
C ILE A 283 -4.32 -20.94 -5.93
N ASP A 284 -4.88 -19.75 -6.14
CA ASP A 284 -5.75 -19.46 -7.29
C ASP A 284 -5.00 -18.83 -8.49
N GLY A 285 -3.66 -18.73 -8.38
CA GLY A 285 -2.81 -17.99 -9.31
C GLY A 285 -2.87 -16.47 -9.10
N LEU A 286 -1.80 -15.78 -9.48
CA LEU A 286 -1.75 -14.32 -9.42
C LEU A 286 -2.55 -13.74 -10.59
N ARG A 287 -3.40 -12.75 -10.30
CA ARG A 287 -4.14 -12.00 -11.31
C ARG A 287 -3.40 -10.71 -11.66
N ASP A 288 -3.53 -10.30 -12.92
CA ASP A 288 -3.05 -9.00 -13.35
C ASP A 288 -3.70 -7.89 -12.53
N TRP A 289 -2.93 -6.86 -12.25
CA TRP A 289 -3.34 -5.81 -11.33
C TRP A 289 -3.74 -4.55 -12.09
N ASP A 290 -4.99 -4.13 -11.93
CA ASP A 290 -5.47 -2.86 -12.42
C ASP A 290 -4.76 -1.71 -11.69
N ILE A 291 -4.00 -0.94 -12.47
CA ILE A 291 -3.26 0.24 -11.98
C ILE A 291 -3.92 1.54 -12.40
N SER A 292 -5.02 1.47 -13.13
CA SER A 292 -5.79 2.64 -13.58
C SER A 292 -6.70 3.23 -12.50
N ARG A 293 -7.05 4.49 -12.71
CA ARG A 293 -8.13 5.16 -11.99
C ARG A 293 -8.81 6.13 -12.93
N ASP A 294 -10.14 6.06 -13.01
CA ASP A 294 -10.92 7.00 -13.79
C ASP A 294 -11.03 8.35 -13.09
N ALA A 295 -11.10 9.40 -13.89
CA ALA A 295 -11.36 10.75 -13.38
C ALA A 295 -12.82 10.89 -12.86
N PRO A 296 -13.06 11.74 -11.85
CA PRO A 296 -12.08 12.52 -11.11
C PRO A 296 -11.39 11.66 -10.02
N TYR A 297 -10.07 11.71 -9.97
CA TYR A 297 -9.29 10.99 -8.96
C TYR A 297 -8.15 11.89 -8.47
N PHE A 298 -8.00 12.03 -7.16
CA PHE A 298 -6.89 12.76 -6.58
C PHE A 298 -5.69 11.84 -6.41
N GLY A 299 -4.64 12.12 -7.17
CA GLY A 299 -3.39 11.37 -7.11
C GLY A 299 -2.57 11.47 -8.38
N SER A 300 -1.30 11.14 -8.27
CA SER A 300 -0.43 10.96 -9.42
C SER A 300 -0.75 9.62 -10.06
N VAL A 301 -1.33 9.66 -11.25
CA VAL A 301 -1.57 8.50 -12.09
C VAL A 301 -0.75 8.66 -13.36
N SER A 302 0.11 7.69 -13.61
CA SER A 302 1.15 7.77 -14.63
C SER A 302 0.66 7.83 -16.08
N TYR A 303 -0.63 7.66 -16.32
CA TYR A 303 -1.20 7.54 -17.67
C TYR A 303 -2.43 8.42 -17.92
N THR A 304 -3.04 9.06 -16.90
CA THR A 304 -4.21 9.94 -17.09
C THR A 304 -3.84 11.41 -17.25
N HIS A 305 -2.55 11.78 -17.10
CA HIS A 305 -2.03 13.14 -17.22
C HIS A 305 -0.80 13.24 -18.11
N LEU A 306 -0.53 12.22 -18.95
CA LEU A 306 0.47 12.26 -20.01
C LEU A 306 -0.14 12.67 -21.35
#